data_db3930ab3211a59755b92227c50f77e7
#
_entry.id   db3930ab3211a59755b92227c50f77e7
#
_cell.length_a   1.000
_cell.length_b   1.000
_cell.length_c   1.000
_cell.angle_alpha   90.00
_cell.angle_beta   90.00
_cell.angle_gamma   90.00
#
_symmetry.space_group_name_H-M   'P 1'
#
loop_
_entity.id
_entity.type
_entity.pdbx_description
1 polymer ?
#
loop_
_entity_poly.entity_id
_entity_poly.type
_entity_poly.pdbx_seq_one_letter_code
_entity_poly.pdbx_strand_id
1 'polypeptide(L)'
;MSRLENSTKNIFSSFGNTLLSAVLGFISRTVFIHTLGTDYLGLAGLLGNVLGFLSIGELGIATAIGFSLYKPLAEKDYKTVSSLMSVYRKAYSIIGSIVMLSGIVLFLFLDFFVPPEEQPAETSFAYFAFLINTVVSYFLAYKTTLISSDNQAFRLVPINMSVNIVQTIVQVVVLILSESYILYLSIQIVCSIVLMAIQNIYISRSYIDVDFKSKEKLPDGKKTEIKRNVS
;
A
#
# COMPACT_ATOMS: atom_id res chain seq x y z
N MET A 1 -1.55 20.51 19.01
CA MET A 1 -0.86 19.31 19.57
C MET A 1 0.63 19.42 19.31
N SER A 2 1.46 19.05 20.30
CA SER A 2 2.91 19.08 20.11
C SER A 2 3.36 17.92 19.21
N ARG A 3 4.49 18.09 18.49
CA ARG A 3 5.06 17.01 17.66
C ARG A 3 5.40 15.76 18.49
N LEU A 4 5.81 15.95 19.74
CA LEU A 4 6.08 14.84 20.67
C LEU A 4 4.82 14.04 21.01
N GLU A 5 3.69 14.71 21.25
CA GLU A 5 2.42 14.05 21.51
C GLU A 5 1.95 13.20 20.33
N ASN A 6 2.07 13.73 19.12
CA ASN A 6 1.74 12.98 17.90
C ASN A 6 2.70 11.79 17.69
N SER A 7 3.98 11.96 17.96
CA SER A 7 4.97 10.87 17.87
C SER A 7 4.61 9.72 18.83
N THR A 8 4.28 10.05 20.09
CA THR A 8 3.84 9.05 21.06
C THR A 8 2.57 8.34 20.62
N LYS A 9 1.58 9.07 20.11
CA LYS A 9 0.34 8.48 19.55
C LYS A 9 0.63 7.57 18.37
N ASN A 10 1.54 7.96 17.47
CA ASN A 10 1.96 7.12 16.35
C ASN A 10 2.56 5.79 16.84
N ILE A 11 3.45 5.83 17.84
CA ILE A 11 4.09 4.62 18.37
C ILE A 11 3.04 3.66 18.95
N PHE A 12 2.21 4.14 19.89
CA PHE A 12 1.20 3.30 20.53
C PHE A 12 0.15 2.78 19.54
N SER A 13 -0.33 3.63 18.63
CA SER A 13 -1.30 3.22 17.62
C SER A 13 -0.71 2.21 16.64
N SER A 14 0.54 2.41 16.21
CA SER A 14 1.22 1.46 15.32
C SER A 14 1.46 0.12 16.01
N PHE A 15 1.87 0.13 17.28
CA PHE A 15 2.05 -1.09 18.07
C PHE A 15 0.73 -1.87 18.21
N GLY A 16 -0.36 -1.18 18.59
CA GLY A 16 -1.69 -1.78 18.68
C GLY A 16 -2.16 -2.36 17.33
N ASN A 17 -1.95 -1.62 16.23
CA ASN A 17 -2.28 -2.11 14.89
C ASN A 17 -1.46 -3.36 14.51
N THR A 18 -0.15 -3.36 14.80
CA THR A 18 0.71 -4.50 14.51
C THR A 18 0.29 -5.74 15.28
N LEU A 19 0.00 -5.59 16.58
CA LEU A 19 -0.48 -6.70 17.43
C LEU A 19 -1.81 -7.26 16.93
N LEU A 20 -2.79 -6.38 16.64
CA LEU A 20 -4.07 -6.80 16.10
C LEU A 20 -3.89 -7.52 14.75
N SER A 21 -3.09 -6.96 13.84
CA SER A 21 -2.84 -7.55 12.52
C SER A 21 -2.16 -8.93 12.64
N ALA A 22 -1.26 -9.11 13.62
CA ALA A 22 -0.63 -10.40 13.89
C ALA A 22 -1.66 -11.45 14.35
N VAL A 23 -2.55 -11.08 15.28
CA VAL A 23 -3.62 -11.98 15.76
C VAL A 23 -4.58 -12.34 14.62
N LEU A 24 -5.07 -11.33 13.88
CA LEU A 24 -5.96 -11.56 12.74
C LEU A 24 -5.29 -12.39 11.65
N GLY A 25 -4.01 -12.13 11.37
CA GLY A 25 -3.22 -12.89 10.41
C GLY A 25 -3.03 -14.34 10.83
N PHE A 26 -2.82 -14.60 12.12
CA PHE A 26 -2.72 -15.96 12.64
C PHE A 26 -4.05 -16.72 12.47
N ILE A 27 -5.18 -16.11 12.84
CA ILE A 27 -6.50 -16.69 12.68
C ILE A 27 -6.79 -16.99 11.20
N SER A 28 -6.60 -15.99 10.32
CA SER A 28 -6.83 -16.13 8.89
C SER A 28 -5.97 -17.22 8.28
N ARG A 29 -4.67 -17.27 8.61
CA ARG A 29 -3.73 -18.28 8.10
C ARG A 29 -4.08 -19.68 8.58
N THR A 30 -4.50 -19.84 9.84
CA THR A 30 -4.93 -21.13 10.38
C THR A 30 -6.14 -21.67 9.62
N VAL A 31 -7.17 -20.86 9.43
CA VAL A 31 -8.36 -21.26 8.66
C VAL A 31 -7.98 -21.55 7.20
N PHE A 32 -7.16 -20.70 6.59
CA PHE A 32 -6.69 -20.86 5.22
C PHE A 32 -6.02 -22.20 4.98
N ILE A 33 -5.08 -22.61 5.88
CA ILE A 33 -4.38 -23.90 5.76
C ILE A 33 -5.35 -25.07 5.93
N HIS A 34 -6.30 -24.98 6.87
CA HIS A 34 -7.27 -26.05 7.10
C HIS A 34 -8.26 -26.23 5.94
N THR A 35 -8.59 -25.15 5.21
CA THR A 35 -9.56 -25.21 4.11
C THR A 35 -8.92 -25.43 2.74
N LEU A 36 -7.86 -24.70 2.41
CA LEU A 36 -7.24 -24.72 1.10
C LEU A 36 -5.94 -25.54 1.03
N GLY A 37 -5.33 -25.81 2.18
CA GLY A 37 -4.07 -26.54 2.25
C GLY A 37 -2.82 -25.64 2.17
N THR A 38 -1.66 -26.30 2.24
CA THR A 38 -0.34 -25.63 2.27
C THR A 38 0.12 -25.16 0.90
N ASP A 39 -0.36 -25.76 -0.18
CA ASP A 39 0.08 -25.47 -1.56
C ASP A 39 -0.36 -24.07 -1.97
N TYR A 40 -1.61 -23.69 -1.68
CA TYR A 40 -2.08 -22.34 -1.88
C TYR A 40 -1.38 -21.31 -1.00
N LEU A 41 -0.97 -21.70 0.21
CA LEU A 41 -0.18 -20.82 1.08
C LEU A 41 1.23 -20.61 0.52
N GLY A 42 1.85 -21.67 0.01
CA GLY A 42 3.13 -21.61 -0.68
C GLY A 42 3.08 -20.72 -1.91
N LEU A 43 2.05 -20.90 -2.76
CA LEU A 43 1.78 -20.06 -3.92
C LEU A 43 1.63 -18.58 -3.53
N ALA A 44 0.80 -18.28 -2.52
CA ALA A 44 0.59 -16.90 -2.07
C ALA A 44 1.90 -16.26 -1.57
N GLY A 45 2.71 -17.02 -0.82
CA GLY A 45 4.03 -16.57 -0.36
C GLY A 45 4.99 -16.29 -1.50
N LEU A 46 5.05 -17.19 -2.48
CA LEU A 46 5.90 -17.05 -3.67
C LEU A 46 5.48 -15.81 -4.49
N LEU A 47 4.20 -15.70 -4.82
CA LEU A 47 3.69 -14.55 -5.60
C LEU A 47 3.91 -13.23 -4.87
N GLY A 48 3.70 -13.19 -3.54
CA GLY A 48 3.98 -12.03 -2.72
C GLY A 48 5.45 -11.61 -2.77
N ASN A 49 6.39 -12.56 -2.70
CA ASN A 49 7.82 -12.29 -2.80
C ASN A 49 8.23 -11.85 -4.20
N VAL A 50 7.79 -12.55 -5.24
CA VAL A 50 8.12 -12.23 -6.65
C VAL A 50 7.64 -10.84 -7.02
N LEU A 51 6.39 -10.49 -6.70
CA LEU A 51 5.86 -9.14 -6.96
C LEU A 51 6.44 -8.10 -6.00
N GLY A 52 6.84 -8.49 -4.79
CA GLY A 52 7.56 -7.66 -3.83
C GLY A 52 8.89 -7.14 -4.38
N PHE A 53 9.62 -7.94 -5.18
CA PHE A 53 10.84 -7.50 -5.85
C PHE A 53 10.61 -6.34 -6.81
N LEU A 54 9.45 -6.28 -7.46
CA LEU A 54 9.11 -5.14 -8.33
C LEU A 54 8.98 -3.81 -7.55
N SER A 55 8.72 -3.89 -6.25
CA SER A 55 8.53 -2.73 -5.37
C SER A 55 9.85 -2.17 -4.79
N ILE A 56 10.98 -2.85 -4.97
CA ILE A 56 12.29 -2.41 -4.41
C ILE A 56 12.71 -1.05 -4.97
N GLY A 57 12.40 -0.77 -6.23
CA GLY A 57 12.72 0.52 -6.87
C GLY A 57 12.07 1.74 -6.22
N GLU A 58 11.09 1.54 -5.33
CA GLU A 58 10.38 2.63 -4.63
C GLU A 58 11.10 3.12 -3.37
N LEU A 59 11.91 2.29 -2.73
CA LEU A 59 12.40 2.51 -1.35
C LEU A 59 13.12 3.85 -1.13
N GLY A 60 13.81 4.39 -2.13
CA GLY A 60 14.48 5.71 -2.04
C GLY A 60 13.53 6.89 -2.25
N ILE A 61 12.53 6.72 -3.10
CA ILE A 61 11.64 7.82 -3.53
C ILE A 61 10.71 8.26 -2.39
N ALA A 62 10.07 7.34 -1.70
CA ALA A 62 9.18 7.64 -0.58
C ALA A 62 9.90 8.40 0.54
N THR A 63 11.13 8.00 0.84
CA THR A 63 11.98 8.62 1.87
C THR A 63 12.39 10.04 1.47
N ALA A 64 12.87 10.24 0.24
CA ALA A 64 13.27 11.55 -0.28
C ALA A 64 12.08 12.54 -0.31
N ILE A 65 10.89 12.02 -0.65
CA ILE A 65 9.64 12.76 -0.63
C ILE A 65 9.31 13.22 0.79
N GLY A 66 9.33 12.30 1.75
CA GLY A 66 9.05 12.59 3.15
C GLY A 66 9.94 13.71 3.68
N PHE A 67 11.25 13.64 3.44
CA PHE A 67 12.19 14.69 3.85
C PHE A 67 11.87 16.05 3.24
N SER A 68 11.49 16.09 1.96
CA SER A 68 11.18 17.34 1.27
C SER A 68 9.89 18.00 1.77
N LEU A 69 8.98 17.25 2.41
CA LEU A 69 7.72 17.74 2.95
C LEU A 69 7.87 18.33 4.37
N TYR A 70 8.85 17.90 5.18
CA TYR A 70 8.92 18.28 6.58
C TYR A 70 8.98 19.80 6.81
N LYS A 71 9.82 20.51 6.08
CA LYS A 71 9.98 21.96 6.22
C LYS A 71 8.75 22.72 5.78
N PRO A 72 8.20 22.52 4.56
CA PRO A 72 6.98 23.19 4.11
C PRO A 72 5.78 22.93 5.02
N LEU A 73 5.61 21.71 5.53
CA LEU A 73 4.53 21.39 6.47
C LEU A 73 4.70 22.13 7.81
N ALA A 74 5.94 22.24 8.32
CA ALA A 74 6.21 22.96 9.56
C ALA A 74 5.96 24.47 9.43
N GLU A 75 6.25 25.05 8.27
CA GLU A 75 6.06 26.46 7.93
C GLU A 75 4.63 26.76 7.42
N LYS A 76 3.76 25.72 7.27
CA LYS A 76 2.41 25.81 6.67
C LYS A 76 2.42 26.40 5.26
N ASP A 77 3.50 26.19 4.51
CA ASP A 77 3.61 26.60 3.11
C ASP A 77 2.88 25.60 2.22
N TYR A 78 1.55 25.66 2.25
CA TYR A 78 0.69 24.74 1.48
C TYR A 78 0.86 24.90 -0.04
N LYS A 79 1.38 26.03 -0.50
CA LYS A 79 1.70 26.23 -1.93
C LYS A 79 2.85 25.32 -2.36
N THR A 80 3.94 25.30 -1.59
CA THR A 80 5.06 24.41 -1.84
C THR A 80 4.65 22.94 -1.62
N VAL A 81 3.86 22.63 -0.59
CA VAL A 81 3.33 21.27 -0.37
C VAL A 81 2.52 20.80 -1.57
N SER A 82 1.62 21.62 -2.11
CA SER A 82 0.80 21.30 -3.29
C SER A 82 1.65 21.00 -4.53
N SER A 83 2.67 21.82 -4.79
CA SER A 83 3.60 21.62 -5.90
C SER A 83 4.37 20.30 -5.75
N LEU A 84 4.88 19.98 -4.55
CA LEU A 84 5.53 18.71 -4.23
C LEU A 84 4.58 17.53 -4.45
N MET A 85 3.37 17.59 -3.89
CA MET A 85 2.39 16.53 -3.99
C MET A 85 1.95 16.25 -5.43
N SER A 86 1.89 17.28 -6.27
CA SER A 86 1.61 17.11 -7.69
C SER A 86 2.71 16.36 -8.43
N VAL A 87 3.99 16.66 -8.13
CA VAL A 87 5.14 15.93 -8.70
C VAL A 87 5.15 14.49 -8.21
N TYR A 88 4.91 14.24 -6.93
CA TYR A 88 4.88 12.90 -6.35
C TYR A 88 3.76 12.04 -6.90
N ARG A 89 2.57 12.63 -7.08
CA ARG A 89 1.48 11.93 -7.75
C ARG A 89 1.88 11.44 -9.14
N LYS A 90 2.59 12.26 -9.93
CA LYS A 90 3.09 11.85 -11.26
C LYS A 90 4.14 10.76 -11.15
N ALA A 91 5.10 10.91 -10.23
CA ALA A 91 6.13 9.90 -10.00
C ALA A 91 5.53 8.54 -9.62
N TYR A 92 4.62 8.51 -8.65
CA TYR A 92 3.94 7.27 -8.24
C TYR A 92 3.04 6.67 -9.34
N SER A 93 2.40 7.50 -10.16
CA SER A 93 1.65 7.00 -11.33
C SER A 93 2.58 6.34 -12.35
N ILE A 94 3.77 6.91 -12.59
CA ILE A 94 4.77 6.31 -13.49
C ILE A 94 5.30 5.00 -12.90
N ILE A 95 5.65 4.98 -11.62
CA ILE A 95 6.12 3.77 -10.93
C ILE A 95 5.05 2.67 -10.99
N GLY A 96 3.81 2.98 -10.64
CA GLY A 96 2.70 2.02 -10.72
C GLY A 96 2.48 1.48 -12.13
N SER A 97 2.65 2.32 -13.16
CA SER A 97 2.58 1.87 -14.56
C SER A 97 3.75 0.96 -14.93
N ILE A 98 4.96 1.27 -14.49
CA ILE A 98 6.15 0.42 -14.70
C ILE A 98 5.95 -0.93 -14.00
N VAL A 99 5.52 -0.93 -12.73
CA VAL A 99 5.25 -2.16 -11.97
C VAL A 99 4.17 -3.00 -12.66
N MET A 100 3.11 -2.38 -13.15
CA MET A 100 2.05 -3.07 -13.90
C MET A 100 2.59 -3.74 -15.16
N LEU A 101 3.35 -3.00 -15.99
CA LEU A 101 3.94 -3.51 -17.22
C LEU A 101 4.96 -4.62 -16.94
N SER A 102 5.86 -4.39 -15.97
CA SER A 102 6.84 -5.41 -15.57
C SER A 102 6.15 -6.66 -15.01
N GLY A 103 5.06 -6.50 -14.25
CA GLY A 103 4.28 -7.64 -13.77
C GLY A 103 3.60 -8.42 -14.91
N ILE A 104 3.07 -7.74 -15.94
CA ILE A 104 2.52 -8.42 -17.11
C ILE A 104 3.61 -9.21 -17.86
N VAL A 105 4.80 -8.61 -18.03
CA VAL A 105 5.94 -9.33 -18.65
C VAL A 105 6.37 -10.50 -17.77
N LEU A 106 6.44 -10.33 -16.46
CA LEU A 106 6.84 -11.38 -15.54
C LEU A 106 5.87 -12.57 -15.53
N PHE A 107 4.59 -12.32 -15.80
CA PHE A 107 3.58 -13.39 -15.96
C PHE A 107 3.96 -14.40 -17.06
N LEU A 108 4.63 -13.95 -18.13
CA LEU A 108 5.11 -14.85 -19.20
C LEU A 108 6.20 -15.82 -18.73
N PHE A 109 6.82 -15.54 -17.60
CA PHE A 109 7.85 -16.37 -16.98
C PHE A 109 7.34 -17.10 -15.72
N LEU A 110 6.02 -17.13 -15.51
CA LEU A 110 5.43 -17.71 -14.31
C LEU A 110 5.78 -19.18 -14.16
N ASP A 111 5.83 -19.93 -15.25
CA ASP A 111 6.19 -21.36 -15.29
C ASP A 111 7.63 -21.63 -14.83
N PHE A 112 8.51 -20.63 -14.87
CA PHE A 112 9.86 -20.71 -14.33
C PHE A 112 9.87 -20.69 -12.78
N PHE A 113 8.92 -19.98 -12.18
CA PHE A 113 8.82 -19.84 -10.72
C PHE A 113 7.96 -20.95 -10.09
N VAL A 114 6.93 -21.38 -10.80
CA VAL A 114 6.02 -22.47 -10.38
C VAL A 114 5.88 -23.43 -11.54
N PRO A 115 6.48 -24.64 -11.45
CA PRO A 115 6.35 -25.64 -12.50
C PRO A 115 4.86 -25.93 -12.82
N PRO A 116 4.47 -26.09 -14.09
CA PRO A 116 3.07 -26.30 -14.47
C PRO A 116 2.39 -27.50 -13.77
N GLU A 117 3.17 -28.52 -13.43
CA GLU A 117 2.71 -29.73 -12.73
C GLU A 117 2.32 -29.46 -11.26
N GLU A 118 2.87 -28.41 -10.66
CA GLU A 118 2.64 -28.01 -9.27
C GLU A 118 1.71 -26.79 -9.15
N GLN A 119 1.22 -26.27 -10.28
CA GLN A 119 0.35 -25.09 -10.28
C GLN A 119 -1.10 -25.47 -9.90
N PRO A 120 -1.66 -24.90 -8.80
CA PRO A 120 -3.10 -24.90 -8.61
C PRO A 120 -3.83 -24.27 -9.80
N ALA A 121 -5.05 -24.69 -10.08
CA ALA A 121 -5.83 -24.20 -11.22
C ALA A 121 -6.02 -22.67 -11.21
N GLU A 122 -6.04 -22.07 -10.03
CA GLU A 122 -6.28 -20.64 -9.83
C GLU A 122 -5.02 -19.78 -9.85
N THR A 123 -3.83 -20.35 -10.16
CA THR A 123 -2.53 -19.65 -10.11
C THR A 123 -2.51 -18.37 -10.94
N SER A 124 -3.04 -18.39 -12.15
CA SER A 124 -3.11 -17.20 -13.01
C SER A 124 -4.01 -16.11 -12.41
N PHE A 125 -5.17 -16.48 -11.85
CA PHE A 125 -6.05 -15.55 -11.17
C PHE A 125 -5.35 -14.95 -9.95
N ALA A 126 -4.71 -15.78 -9.14
CA ALA A 126 -3.94 -15.36 -7.97
C ALA A 126 -2.85 -14.35 -8.36
N TYR A 127 -2.08 -14.64 -9.41
CA TYR A 127 -1.04 -13.74 -9.90
C TYR A 127 -1.58 -12.34 -10.20
N PHE A 128 -2.64 -12.26 -11.01
CA PHE A 128 -3.24 -10.97 -11.34
C PHE A 128 -3.90 -10.29 -10.14
N ALA A 129 -4.48 -11.05 -9.21
CA ALA A 129 -5.02 -10.51 -7.97
C ALA A 129 -3.93 -9.82 -7.12
N PHE A 130 -2.78 -10.46 -6.94
CA PHE A 130 -1.63 -9.89 -6.24
C PHE A 130 -1.04 -8.70 -7.00
N LEU A 131 -0.91 -8.78 -8.33
CA LEU A 131 -0.41 -7.68 -9.16
C LEU A 131 -1.31 -6.45 -9.05
N ILE A 132 -2.64 -6.62 -9.17
CA ILE A 132 -3.60 -5.51 -9.02
C ILE A 132 -3.49 -4.89 -7.64
N ASN A 133 -3.43 -5.72 -6.58
CA ASN A 133 -3.31 -5.22 -5.21
C ASN A 133 -2.03 -4.40 -5.02
N THR A 134 -0.91 -4.87 -5.58
CA THR A 134 0.37 -4.15 -5.57
C THR A 134 0.26 -2.82 -6.31
N VAL A 135 -0.26 -2.81 -7.53
CA VAL A 135 -0.39 -1.59 -8.36
C VAL A 135 -1.35 -0.58 -7.73
N VAL A 136 -2.47 -1.02 -7.17
CA VAL A 136 -3.46 -0.16 -6.50
C VAL A 136 -2.81 0.61 -5.34
N SER A 137 -1.90 -0.02 -4.59
CA SER A 137 -1.22 0.64 -3.47
C SER A 137 -0.43 1.88 -3.89
N TYR A 138 0.14 1.91 -5.09
CA TYR A 138 0.90 3.05 -5.61
C TYR A 138 0.06 4.31 -5.83
N PHE A 139 -1.20 4.14 -6.23
CA PHE A 139 -2.06 5.31 -6.50
C PHE A 139 -2.42 6.11 -5.24
N LEU A 140 -2.22 5.55 -4.06
CA LEU A 140 -2.44 6.25 -2.79
C LEU A 140 -1.15 6.56 -2.03
N ALA A 141 -0.04 5.88 -2.31
CA ALA A 141 1.21 5.97 -1.55
C ALA A 141 1.68 7.41 -1.33
N TYR A 142 1.56 8.28 -2.34
CA TYR A 142 1.94 9.69 -2.22
C TYR A 142 1.13 10.47 -1.17
N LYS A 143 -0.16 10.15 -0.96
CA LYS A 143 -1.01 10.81 0.05
C LYS A 143 -0.72 10.30 1.45
N THR A 144 -0.48 9.00 1.59
CA THR A 144 -0.10 8.42 2.89
C THR A 144 1.25 8.95 3.34
N THR A 145 2.18 9.22 2.41
CA THR A 145 3.45 9.88 2.70
C THR A 145 3.24 11.30 3.25
N LEU A 146 2.27 12.06 2.73
CA LEU A 146 1.95 13.40 3.25
C LEU A 146 1.55 13.35 4.74
N ILE A 147 0.56 12.53 5.08
CA ILE A 147 0.07 12.45 6.47
C ILE A 147 1.12 11.88 7.42
N SER A 148 1.99 10.98 6.94
CA SER A 148 3.12 10.45 7.70
C SER A 148 4.20 11.51 7.94
N SER A 149 4.52 12.33 6.93
CA SER A 149 5.47 13.44 7.04
C SER A 149 4.97 14.55 7.98
N ASP A 150 3.66 14.72 8.09
CA ASP A 150 3.03 15.63 9.07
C ASP A 150 2.92 15.00 10.48
N ASN A 151 3.49 13.82 10.68
CA ASN A 151 3.46 13.08 11.94
C ASN A 151 2.02 12.79 12.45
N GLN A 152 1.09 12.56 11.53
CA GLN A 152 -0.33 12.31 11.83
C GLN A 152 -0.82 10.93 11.35
N ALA A 153 0.09 10.00 11.07
CA ALA A 153 -0.23 8.65 10.58
C ALA A 153 -1.16 7.87 11.53
N PHE A 154 -1.12 8.15 12.85
CA PHE A 154 -2.01 7.53 13.84
C PHE A 154 -3.51 7.69 13.50
N ARG A 155 -3.86 8.73 12.75
CA ARG A 155 -5.26 8.97 12.33
C ARG A 155 -5.78 7.94 11.32
N LEU A 156 -4.87 7.29 10.58
CA LEU A 156 -5.23 6.23 9.63
C LEU A 156 -5.38 4.87 10.31
N VAL A 157 -4.83 4.71 11.51
CA VAL A 157 -4.82 3.42 12.22
C VAL A 157 -6.23 2.88 12.47
N PRO A 158 -7.21 3.66 12.98
CA PRO A 158 -8.57 3.14 13.18
C PRO A 158 -9.22 2.67 11.88
N ILE A 159 -8.95 3.38 10.76
CA ILE A 159 -9.47 3.01 9.43
C ILE A 159 -8.87 1.66 9.01
N ASN A 160 -7.54 1.51 9.15
CA ASN A 160 -6.85 0.28 8.82
C ASN A 160 -7.36 -0.90 9.66
N MET A 161 -7.46 -0.71 10.98
CA MET A 161 -7.95 -1.72 11.91
C MET A 161 -9.38 -2.18 11.55
N SER A 162 -10.28 -1.23 11.32
CA SER A 162 -11.67 -1.54 10.99
C SER A 162 -11.79 -2.36 9.70
N VAL A 163 -11.07 -1.95 8.63
CA VAL A 163 -11.10 -2.67 7.37
C VAL A 163 -10.44 -4.04 7.51
N ASN A 164 -9.31 -4.16 8.22
CA ASN A 164 -8.64 -5.45 8.46
C ASN A 164 -9.54 -6.43 9.23
N ILE A 165 -10.24 -5.98 10.25
CA ILE A 165 -11.18 -6.81 11.02
C ILE A 165 -12.28 -7.33 10.08
N VAL A 166 -12.95 -6.42 9.35
CA VAL A 166 -14.04 -6.79 8.44
C VAL A 166 -13.52 -7.74 7.35
N GLN A 167 -12.39 -7.44 6.76
CA GLN A 167 -11.76 -8.29 5.74
C GLN A 167 -11.51 -9.70 6.28
N THR A 168 -10.87 -9.81 7.45
CA THR A 168 -10.54 -11.11 8.05
C THR A 168 -11.81 -11.91 8.36
N ILE A 169 -12.82 -11.27 8.94
CA ILE A 169 -14.09 -11.96 9.24
C ILE A 169 -14.73 -12.48 7.94
N VAL A 170 -14.86 -11.63 6.92
CA VAL A 170 -15.50 -12.01 5.67
C VAL A 170 -14.70 -13.10 4.95
N GLN A 171 -13.36 -12.99 4.93
CA GLN A 171 -12.49 -14.01 4.33
C GLN A 171 -12.61 -15.36 5.05
N VAL A 172 -12.59 -15.37 6.38
CA VAL A 172 -12.75 -16.61 7.18
C VAL A 172 -14.10 -17.25 6.93
N VAL A 173 -15.18 -16.47 6.97
CA VAL A 173 -16.55 -16.98 6.71
C VAL A 173 -16.64 -17.56 5.30
N VAL A 174 -16.14 -16.86 4.29
CA VAL A 174 -16.19 -17.33 2.90
C VAL A 174 -15.34 -18.57 2.71
N LEU A 175 -14.16 -18.66 3.32
CA LEU A 175 -13.32 -19.87 3.26
C LEU A 175 -14.05 -21.09 3.84
N ILE A 176 -14.69 -20.95 5.01
CA ILE A 176 -15.43 -22.04 5.66
C ILE A 176 -16.64 -22.49 4.83
N LEU A 177 -17.33 -21.55 4.16
CA LEU A 177 -18.54 -21.84 3.43
C LEU A 177 -18.32 -22.33 1.99
N SER A 178 -17.27 -21.84 1.31
CA SER A 178 -17.08 -22.08 -0.13
C SER A 178 -15.78 -22.77 -0.49
N GLU A 179 -14.82 -22.85 0.41
CA GLU A 179 -13.47 -23.39 0.16
C GLU A 179 -12.81 -22.82 -1.10
N SER A 180 -13.19 -21.59 -1.49
CA SER A 180 -12.79 -20.97 -2.76
C SER A 180 -11.68 -19.95 -2.57
N TYR A 181 -10.50 -20.24 -3.15
CA TYR A 181 -9.37 -19.32 -3.19
C TYR A 181 -9.66 -18.05 -4.00
N ILE A 182 -10.42 -18.19 -5.10
CA ILE A 182 -10.83 -17.05 -5.95
C ILE A 182 -11.66 -16.04 -5.13
N LEU A 183 -12.64 -16.52 -4.35
CA LEU A 183 -13.47 -15.64 -3.53
C LEU A 183 -12.65 -14.98 -2.43
N TYR A 184 -11.74 -15.71 -1.79
CA TYR A 184 -10.82 -15.18 -0.78
C TYR A 184 -9.99 -14.01 -1.34
N LEU A 185 -9.36 -14.18 -2.50
CA LEU A 185 -8.58 -13.13 -3.17
C LEU A 185 -9.43 -11.96 -3.67
N SER A 186 -10.64 -12.25 -4.17
CA SER A 186 -11.57 -11.20 -4.60
C SER A 186 -11.96 -10.27 -3.46
N ILE A 187 -12.24 -10.84 -2.27
CA ILE A 187 -12.51 -10.06 -1.05
C ILE A 187 -11.30 -9.19 -0.70
N GLN A 188 -10.08 -9.74 -0.79
CA GLN A 188 -8.86 -8.99 -0.52
C GLN A 188 -8.74 -7.77 -1.43
N ILE A 189 -8.96 -7.92 -2.74
CA ILE A 189 -8.91 -6.82 -3.71
C ILE A 189 -9.96 -5.77 -3.38
N VAL A 190 -11.22 -6.19 -3.15
CA VAL A 190 -12.32 -5.28 -2.83
C VAL A 190 -12.01 -4.49 -1.55
N CYS A 191 -11.59 -5.16 -0.48
CA CYS A 191 -11.23 -4.50 0.78
C CYS A 191 -10.05 -3.53 0.61
N SER A 192 -9.04 -3.87 -0.19
CA SER A 192 -7.91 -2.98 -0.50
C SER A 192 -8.36 -1.72 -1.25
N ILE A 193 -9.25 -1.87 -2.23
CA ILE A 193 -9.82 -0.72 -2.96
C ILE A 193 -10.68 0.15 -2.04
N VAL A 194 -11.50 -0.46 -1.19
CA VAL A 194 -12.33 0.25 -0.20
C VAL A 194 -11.46 1.01 0.79
N LEU A 195 -10.43 0.36 1.35
CA LEU A 195 -9.46 0.99 2.25
C LEU A 195 -8.80 2.20 1.59
N MET A 196 -8.32 2.01 0.35
CA MET A 196 -7.70 3.08 -0.43
C MET A 196 -8.68 4.24 -0.67
N ALA A 197 -9.93 3.97 -1.00
CA ALA A 197 -10.94 5.01 -1.22
C ALA A 197 -11.22 5.80 0.06
N ILE A 198 -11.41 5.11 1.19
CA ILE A 198 -11.64 5.75 2.50
C ILE A 198 -10.46 6.62 2.90
N GLN A 199 -9.23 6.09 2.81
CA GLN A 199 -8.02 6.86 3.14
C GLN A 199 -7.84 8.07 2.21
N ASN A 200 -8.10 7.90 0.91
CA ASN A 200 -8.02 8.99 -0.07
C ASN A 200 -8.98 10.13 0.27
N ILE A 201 -10.24 9.79 0.60
CA ILE A 201 -11.25 10.78 1.00
C ILE A 201 -10.84 11.44 2.31
N TYR A 202 -10.43 10.66 3.31
CA TYR A 202 -10.01 11.16 4.61
C TYR A 202 -8.85 12.15 4.51
N ILE A 203 -7.76 11.78 3.81
CA ILE A 203 -6.58 12.63 3.65
C ILE A 203 -6.94 13.88 2.85
N SER A 204 -7.72 13.76 1.77
CA SER A 204 -8.13 14.93 0.97
C SER A 204 -8.98 15.91 1.78
N ARG A 205 -9.82 15.43 2.69
CA ARG A 205 -10.61 16.31 3.58
C ARG A 205 -9.78 16.89 4.73
N SER A 206 -8.75 16.21 5.18
CA SER A 206 -7.87 16.68 6.25
C SER A 206 -6.90 17.77 5.78
N TYR A 207 -6.56 17.79 4.49
CA TYR A 207 -5.63 18.74 3.86
C TYR A 207 -6.33 19.54 2.75
N ILE A 208 -7.36 20.29 3.12
CA ILE A 208 -8.19 21.08 2.18
C ILE A 208 -7.34 22.14 1.45
N ASP A 209 -6.35 22.72 2.13
CA ASP A 209 -5.47 23.76 1.59
C ASP A 209 -4.40 23.20 0.62
N VAL A 210 -4.31 21.87 0.46
CA VAL A 210 -3.35 21.22 -0.43
C VAL A 210 -4.01 20.79 -1.73
N ASP A 211 -3.61 21.42 -2.83
CA ASP A 211 -4.03 21.00 -4.17
C ASP A 211 -3.14 19.88 -4.71
N PHE A 212 -3.64 18.65 -4.68
CA PHE A 212 -2.95 17.45 -5.19
C PHE A 212 -2.80 17.43 -6.73
N LYS A 213 -3.41 18.37 -7.44
CA LYS A 213 -3.37 18.49 -8.90
C LYS A 213 -2.74 19.81 -9.36
N SER A 214 -2.08 20.52 -8.46
CA SER A 214 -1.46 21.81 -8.75
C SER A 214 -0.60 21.74 -10.02
N LYS A 215 -0.72 22.77 -10.85
CA LYS A 215 0.12 22.95 -12.05
C LYS A 215 1.33 23.86 -11.78
N GLU A 216 1.48 24.34 -10.56
CA GLU A 216 2.61 25.20 -10.20
C GLU A 216 3.93 24.44 -10.30
N LYS A 217 4.92 25.10 -10.92
CA LYS A 217 6.27 24.54 -11.03
C LYS A 217 6.97 24.62 -9.68
N LEU A 218 7.64 23.52 -9.30
CA LEU A 218 8.53 23.51 -8.16
C LEU A 218 9.60 24.62 -8.30
N PRO A 219 9.89 25.36 -7.24
CA PRO A 219 11.06 26.24 -7.21
C PRO A 219 12.34 25.47 -7.57
N ASP A 220 13.20 26.07 -8.42
CA ASP A 220 14.35 25.34 -8.98
C ASP A 220 15.34 24.84 -7.92
N GLY A 221 15.47 25.54 -6.78
CA GLY A 221 16.28 25.08 -5.64
C GLY A 221 15.77 23.76 -5.03
N LYS A 222 14.46 23.51 -5.01
CA LYS A 222 13.89 22.26 -4.46
C LYS A 222 14.00 21.08 -5.41
N LYS A 223 14.05 21.29 -6.72
CA LYS A 223 14.35 20.21 -7.68
C LYS A 223 15.72 19.61 -7.46
N THR A 224 16.70 20.47 -7.18
CA THR A 224 18.09 20.05 -6.89
C THR A 224 18.19 19.31 -5.56
N GLU A 225 17.45 19.75 -4.54
CA GLU A 225 17.37 19.09 -3.23
C GLU A 225 16.78 17.69 -3.32
N ILE A 226 15.67 17.52 -4.06
CA ILE A 226 15.04 16.21 -4.29
C ILE A 226 16.00 15.28 -5.03
N LYS A 227 16.65 15.75 -6.10
CA LYS A 227 17.64 14.94 -6.84
C LYS A 227 18.77 14.46 -5.94
N ARG A 228 19.29 15.33 -5.05
CA ARG A 228 20.36 14.98 -4.11
C ARG A 228 19.91 13.95 -3.06
N ASN A 229 18.64 13.96 -2.66
CA ASN A 229 18.10 13.04 -1.65
C ASN A 229 17.69 11.68 -2.24
N VAL A 230 17.62 11.55 -3.58
CA VAL A 230 17.32 10.31 -4.29
C VAL A 230 18.59 9.60 -4.76
N SER A 231 19.69 10.32 -4.94
CA SER A 231 21.01 9.76 -5.31
C SER A 231 21.78 9.30 -4.08
#